data_a5c031e2eef982f51a4ccb646051ab4e
#
_entry.id   a5c031e2eef982f51a4ccb646051ab4e
#
_cell.length_a   1.000
_cell.length_b   1.000
_cell.length_c   1.000
_cell.angle_alpha   90.00
_cell.angle_beta   90.00
_cell.angle_gamma   90.00
#
_symmetry.space_group_name_H-M   'P 1'
#
loop_
_entity.id
_entity.type
_entity.pdbx_description
1 polymer ?
#
loop_
_entity_poly.entity_id
_entity_poly.type
_entity_poly.pdbx_seq_one_letter_code
_entity_poly.pdbx_strand_id
1 'polypeptide(L)'
;DQAVKAATALAPFGLYWLEEPVIPDDFIGHARVQSVGGVPVASGENLHSTYEFSQLIESGGVTYPEPDAATVGGITPWLKIAELSQAHGLHITSHGIHDIHVHLLAAVTNADYLEVHGFGLERFIEEPLQLNNGLALAPDRPGHSVVLDFEALETHRHTT
;
A
#
# COMPACT_ATOMS: atom_id res chain seq x y z
N ASP A 1 11.27 -17.75 12.54
CA ASP A 1 10.73 -18.27 13.81
C ASP A 1 10.23 -17.17 14.76
N GLN A 2 10.94 -16.04 14.89
CA GLN A 2 10.51 -14.94 15.77
C GLN A 2 9.22 -14.29 15.28
N ALA A 3 9.11 -14.01 13.98
CA ALA A 3 7.89 -13.43 13.39
C ALA A 3 6.67 -14.33 13.55
N VAL A 4 6.84 -15.66 13.38
CA VAL A 4 5.75 -16.63 13.61
C VAL A 4 5.29 -16.60 15.09
N LYS A 5 6.24 -16.55 16.04
CA LYS A 5 5.90 -16.45 17.47
C LYS A 5 5.15 -15.15 17.79
N ALA A 6 5.58 -14.03 17.21
CA ALA A 6 4.92 -12.75 17.38
C ALA A 6 3.50 -12.79 16.80
N ALA A 7 3.32 -13.26 15.56
CA ALA A 7 2.03 -13.40 14.92
C ALA A 7 1.08 -14.30 15.76
N THR A 8 1.56 -15.47 16.23
CA THR A 8 0.77 -16.37 17.09
C THR A 8 0.33 -15.67 18.40
N ALA A 9 1.20 -14.86 19.00
CA ALA A 9 0.86 -14.10 20.21
C ALA A 9 -0.14 -12.98 19.95
N LEU A 10 -0.16 -12.43 18.73
CA LEU A 10 -1.06 -11.35 18.30
C LEU A 10 -2.41 -11.86 17.78
N ALA A 11 -2.48 -13.11 17.27
CA ALA A 11 -3.69 -13.68 16.69
C ALA A 11 -4.95 -13.56 17.60
N PRO A 12 -4.88 -13.73 18.94
CA PRO A 12 -6.05 -13.58 19.80
C PRO A 12 -6.66 -12.17 19.84
N PHE A 13 -5.92 -11.14 19.39
CA PHE A 13 -6.40 -9.76 19.36
C PHE A 13 -7.26 -9.43 18.14
N GLY A 14 -7.38 -10.34 17.17
CA GLY A 14 -8.20 -10.16 15.98
C GLY A 14 -7.72 -9.02 15.09
N LEU A 15 -6.42 -8.89 14.90
CA LEU A 15 -5.82 -7.90 14.01
C LEU A 15 -6.35 -8.08 12.59
N TYR A 16 -6.56 -6.98 11.88
CA TYR A 16 -6.96 -7.02 10.48
C TYR A 16 -5.83 -7.58 9.63
N TRP A 17 -4.60 -7.11 9.82
CA TRP A 17 -3.38 -7.71 9.29
C TRP A 17 -2.17 -7.48 10.19
N LEU A 18 -1.09 -8.15 9.87
CA LEU A 18 0.27 -7.90 10.35
C LEU A 18 1.10 -7.50 9.14
N GLU A 19 1.65 -6.28 9.17
CA GLU A 19 2.38 -5.70 8.07
C GLU A 19 3.86 -6.01 8.15
N GLU A 20 4.44 -6.39 7.01
CA GLU A 20 5.86 -6.70 6.80
C GLU A 20 6.53 -7.46 7.96
N PRO A 21 6.02 -8.63 8.35
CA PRO A 21 6.53 -9.34 9.53
C PRO A 21 7.95 -9.90 9.38
N VAL A 22 8.47 -9.94 8.17
CA VAL A 22 9.83 -10.36 7.80
C VAL A 22 10.39 -9.41 6.73
N ILE A 23 11.64 -9.60 6.30
CA ILE A 23 12.22 -8.78 5.22
C ILE A 23 11.43 -8.95 3.91
N PRO A 24 11.33 -7.92 3.07
CA PRO A 24 10.38 -7.88 1.93
C PRO A 24 10.52 -9.05 0.95
N ASP A 25 11.72 -9.51 0.68
CA ASP A 25 12.04 -10.57 -0.27
C ASP A 25 12.02 -12.00 0.31
N ASP A 26 11.72 -12.16 1.62
CA ASP A 26 11.49 -13.47 2.22
C ASP A 26 10.04 -13.95 2.02
N PHE A 27 9.66 -14.22 0.76
CA PHE A 27 8.30 -14.63 0.40
C PHE A 27 7.86 -15.92 1.13
N ILE A 28 8.78 -16.85 1.33
CA ILE A 28 8.51 -18.10 2.08
C ILE A 28 8.31 -17.79 3.57
N GLY A 29 9.09 -16.84 4.11
CA GLY A 29 8.92 -16.36 5.48
C GLY A 29 7.55 -15.72 5.70
N HIS A 30 7.09 -14.86 4.79
CA HIS A 30 5.74 -14.29 4.79
C HIS A 30 4.67 -15.39 4.78
N ALA A 31 4.76 -16.36 3.86
CA ALA A 31 3.84 -17.48 3.75
C ALA A 31 3.79 -18.31 5.05
N ARG A 32 4.92 -18.52 5.68
CA ARG A 32 5.01 -19.23 6.96
C ARG A 32 4.38 -18.43 8.12
N VAL A 33 4.60 -17.11 8.17
CA VAL A 33 3.95 -16.25 9.18
C VAL A 33 2.45 -16.30 9.03
N GLN A 34 1.93 -16.15 7.81
CA GLN A 34 0.50 -16.18 7.53
C GLN A 34 -0.14 -17.54 7.87
N SER A 35 0.45 -18.64 7.40
CA SER A 35 -0.13 -19.97 7.56
C SER A 35 -0.02 -20.53 8.98
N VAL A 36 1.05 -20.24 9.71
CA VAL A 36 1.32 -20.77 11.07
C VAL A 36 0.97 -19.73 12.16
N GLY A 37 1.21 -18.46 11.89
CA GLY A 37 0.95 -17.38 12.85
C GLY A 37 -0.52 -17.05 13.05
N GLY A 38 -1.37 -17.33 12.05
CA GLY A 38 -2.83 -17.18 12.16
C GLY A 38 -3.31 -15.72 12.09
N VAL A 39 -2.49 -14.80 11.54
CA VAL A 39 -2.86 -13.41 11.26
C VAL A 39 -2.68 -13.15 9.77
N PRO A 40 -3.63 -12.51 9.08
CA PRO A 40 -3.44 -12.08 7.70
C PRO A 40 -2.18 -11.19 7.57
N VAL A 41 -1.48 -11.31 6.46
CA VAL A 41 -0.28 -10.51 6.19
C VAL A 41 -0.60 -9.46 5.12
N ALA A 42 -0.19 -8.21 5.37
CA ALA A 42 -0.06 -7.16 4.37
C ALA A 42 1.42 -6.95 4.06
N SER A 43 1.76 -6.78 2.80
CA SER A 43 3.14 -6.55 2.37
C SER A 43 3.19 -6.09 0.92
N GLY A 44 4.24 -5.35 0.57
CA GLY A 44 4.50 -4.97 -0.82
C GLY A 44 5.13 -3.61 -1.02
N GLU A 45 5.15 -2.74 -0.03
CA GLU A 45 5.69 -1.38 -0.14
C GLU A 45 7.16 -1.34 -0.61
N ASN A 46 7.92 -2.36 -0.22
CA ASN A 46 9.34 -2.50 -0.52
C ASN A 46 9.62 -3.39 -1.74
N LEU A 47 8.59 -3.80 -2.51
CA LEU A 47 8.75 -4.54 -3.76
C LEU A 47 8.76 -3.57 -4.96
N HIS A 48 9.63 -3.84 -5.92
CA HIS A 48 9.92 -2.92 -7.03
C HIS A 48 9.43 -3.38 -8.40
N SER A 49 8.80 -4.55 -8.47
CA SER A 49 8.37 -5.11 -9.76
C SER A 49 7.13 -6.01 -9.63
N THR A 50 6.39 -6.12 -10.75
CA THR A 50 5.28 -7.07 -10.87
C THR A 50 5.74 -8.53 -10.67
N TYR A 51 6.99 -8.84 -10.95
CA TYR A 51 7.55 -10.19 -10.78
C TYR A 51 7.71 -10.57 -9.30
N GLU A 52 8.13 -9.61 -8.46
CA GLU A 52 8.23 -9.83 -7.01
C GLU A 52 6.83 -10.01 -6.41
N PHE A 53 5.85 -9.21 -6.83
CA PHE A 53 4.46 -9.42 -6.42
C PHE A 53 3.90 -10.77 -6.86
N SER A 54 4.24 -11.24 -8.07
CA SER A 54 3.85 -12.60 -8.50
C SER A 54 4.41 -13.66 -7.54
N GLN A 55 5.69 -13.57 -7.19
CA GLN A 55 6.32 -14.52 -6.27
C GLN A 55 5.72 -14.46 -4.85
N LEU A 56 5.47 -13.24 -4.33
CA LEU A 56 4.85 -13.05 -3.02
C LEU A 56 3.43 -13.66 -2.98
N ILE A 57 2.61 -13.38 -4.00
CA ILE A 57 1.23 -13.88 -4.11
C ILE A 57 1.23 -15.40 -4.31
N GLU A 58 2.02 -15.93 -5.23
CA GLU A 58 2.11 -17.35 -5.53
C GLU A 58 2.63 -18.18 -4.36
N SER A 59 3.49 -17.60 -3.52
CA SER A 59 3.95 -18.26 -2.29
C SER A 59 2.85 -18.39 -1.22
N GLY A 60 1.73 -17.69 -1.36
CA GLY A 60 0.71 -17.54 -0.31
C GLY A 60 1.17 -16.66 0.85
N GLY A 61 2.13 -15.77 0.60
CA GLY A 61 2.76 -14.93 1.62
C GLY A 61 1.97 -13.66 1.98
N VAL A 62 0.89 -13.36 1.27
CA VAL A 62 0.16 -12.12 1.47
C VAL A 62 -1.36 -12.33 1.33
N THR A 63 -2.14 -11.67 2.17
CA THR A 63 -3.59 -11.52 2.03
C THR A 63 -3.95 -10.16 1.43
N TYR A 64 -3.21 -9.13 1.80
CA TYR A 64 -3.39 -7.74 1.37
C TYR A 64 -2.12 -7.24 0.68
N PRO A 65 -1.99 -7.44 -0.65
CA PRO A 65 -0.93 -6.79 -1.41
C PRO A 65 -1.06 -5.27 -1.33
N GLU A 66 0.03 -4.59 -1.00
CA GLU A 66 0.07 -3.13 -0.79
C GLU A 66 1.17 -2.46 -1.63
N PRO A 67 1.03 -2.45 -2.97
CA PRO A 67 2.01 -1.80 -3.82
C PRO A 67 1.98 -0.28 -3.64
N ASP A 68 3.17 0.32 -3.63
CA ASP A 68 3.35 1.76 -3.80
C ASP A 68 3.68 2.09 -5.25
N ALA A 69 2.91 2.98 -5.87
CA ALA A 69 3.13 3.40 -7.25
C ALA A 69 4.50 4.06 -7.46
N ALA A 70 5.08 4.70 -6.42
CA ALA A 70 6.41 5.29 -6.50
C ALA A 70 7.52 4.21 -6.55
N THR A 71 7.35 3.10 -5.84
CA THR A 71 8.35 2.02 -5.78
C THR A 71 8.24 1.03 -6.93
N VAL A 72 7.02 0.68 -7.36
CA VAL A 72 6.80 -0.30 -8.45
C VAL A 72 6.97 0.26 -9.87
N GLY A 73 7.29 1.56 -10.00
CA GLY A 73 7.55 2.20 -11.28
C GLY A 73 6.34 2.88 -11.94
N GLY A 74 5.32 3.25 -11.16
CA GLY A 74 4.20 4.08 -11.59
C GLY A 74 2.86 3.38 -11.67
N ILE A 75 1.91 4.07 -12.26
CA ILE A 75 0.49 3.67 -12.37
C ILE A 75 0.32 2.34 -13.12
N THR A 76 1.00 2.18 -14.25
CA THR A 76 0.83 0.99 -15.11
C THR A 76 1.26 -0.32 -14.42
N PRO A 77 2.43 -0.42 -13.77
CA PRO A 77 2.78 -1.61 -12.99
C PRO A 77 1.83 -1.83 -11.81
N TRP A 78 1.41 -0.76 -11.11
CA TRP A 78 0.47 -0.86 -10.00
C TRP A 78 -0.86 -1.52 -10.44
N LEU A 79 -1.44 -1.07 -11.55
CA LEU A 79 -2.67 -1.65 -12.11
C LEU A 79 -2.50 -3.13 -12.50
N LYS A 80 -1.33 -3.52 -13.02
CA LYS A 80 -1.03 -4.93 -13.31
C LYS A 80 -0.96 -5.78 -12.04
N ILE A 81 -0.46 -5.21 -10.93
CA ILE A 81 -0.45 -5.88 -9.63
C ILE A 81 -1.88 -6.04 -9.10
N ALA A 82 -2.73 -5.02 -9.29
CA ALA A 82 -4.14 -5.11 -8.93
C ALA A 82 -4.87 -6.22 -9.72
N GLU A 83 -4.65 -6.32 -11.03
CA GLU A 83 -5.18 -7.40 -11.87
C GLU A 83 -4.66 -8.78 -11.42
N LEU A 84 -3.37 -8.88 -11.12
CA LEU A 84 -2.75 -10.10 -10.61
C LEU A 84 -3.37 -10.52 -9.26
N SER A 85 -3.52 -9.58 -8.33
CA SER A 85 -4.17 -9.80 -7.04
C SER A 85 -5.61 -10.31 -7.22
N GLN A 86 -6.37 -9.66 -8.10
CA GLN A 86 -7.73 -10.07 -8.43
C GLN A 86 -7.81 -11.49 -9.00
N ALA A 87 -6.88 -11.85 -9.89
CA ALA A 87 -6.82 -13.19 -10.47
C ALA A 87 -6.59 -14.29 -9.40
N HIS A 88 -5.99 -13.94 -8.27
CA HIS A 88 -5.79 -14.82 -7.11
C HIS A 88 -6.86 -14.65 -6.02
N GLY A 89 -7.91 -13.87 -6.28
CA GLY A 89 -9.00 -13.64 -5.34
C GLY A 89 -8.61 -12.75 -4.14
N LEU A 90 -7.55 -11.96 -4.28
CA LEU A 90 -7.05 -11.06 -3.24
C LEU A 90 -7.57 -9.63 -3.45
N HIS A 91 -7.85 -8.95 -2.35
CA HIS A 91 -8.04 -7.51 -2.34
C HIS A 91 -6.68 -6.80 -2.39
N ILE A 92 -6.67 -5.56 -2.91
CA ILE A 92 -5.47 -4.73 -2.97
C ILE A 92 -5.65 -3.51 -2.07
N THR A 93 -4.60 -3.19 -1.34
CA THR A 93 -4.47 -1.96 -0.56
C THR A 93 -3.43 -1.04 -1.19
N SER A 94 -2.97 -0.04 -0.49
CA SER A 94 -1.89 0.83 -0.97
C SER A 94 -0.97 1.21 0.15
N HIS A 95 0.30 1.42 -0.18
CA HIS A 95 1.28 2.10 0.67
C HIS A 95 1.62 3.47 0.07
N GLY A 96 1.84 4.48 0.93
CA GLY A 96 2.44 5.75 0.50
C GLY A 96 1.46 6.72 -0.11
N ILE A 97 1.81 7.35 -1.18
CA ILE A 97 1.23 8.53 -1.83
C ILE A 97 -0.29 8.45 -1.99
N HIS A 98 -1.04 8.68 -0.89
CA HIS A 98 -2.50 8.53 -0.87
C HIS A 98 -3.23 9.41 -1.88
N ASP A 99 -2.71 10.62 -2.20
CA ASP A 99 -3.28 11.51 -3.21
C ASP A 99 -3.28 10.92 -4.63
N ILE A 100 -2.39 9.98 -4.91
CA ILE A 100 -2.35 9.24 -6.18
C ILE A 100 -3.12 7.93 -6.05
N HIS A 101 -2.88 7.18 -4.95
CA HIS A 101 -3.47 5.86 -4.76
C HIS A 101 -4.99 5.88 -4.65
N VAL A 102 -5.60 6.98 -4.19
CA VAL A 102 -7.05 7.13 -4.17
C VAL A 102 -7.67 6.94 -5.56
N HIS A 103 -7.02 7.42 -6.62
CA HIS A 103 -7.48 7.24 -8.00
C HIS A 103 -7.30 5.79 -8.47
N LEU A 104 -6.19 5.15 -8.10
CA LEU A 104 -5.88 3.79 -8.49
C LEU A 104 -6.85 2.81 -7.83
N LEU A 105 -7.09 2.96 -6.54
CA LEU A 105 -8.06 2.15 -5.80
C LEU A 105 -9.49 2.40 -6.29
N ALA A 106 -9.86 3.64 -6.62
CA ALA A 106 -11.17 3.94 -7.19
C ALA A 106 -11.40 3.32 -8.59
N ALA A 107 -10.32 2.97 -9.31
CA ALA A 107 -10.39 2.44 -10.67
C ALA A 107 -10.42 0.90 -10.73
N VAL A 108 -10.20 0.19 -9.61
CA VAL A 108 -10.15 -1.29 -9.59
C VAL A 108 -11.29 -1.89 -8.79
N THR A 109 -11.68 -3.11 -9.10
CA THR A 109 -12.86 -3.75 -8.50
C THR A 109 -12.55 -4.52 -7.22
N ASN A 110 -11.27 -4.79 -6.95
CA ASN A 110 -10.77 -5.51 -5.78
C ASN A 110 -10.09 -4.58 -4.76
N ALA A 111 -10.37 -3.27 -4.82
CA ALA A 111 -9.87 -2.31 -3.85
C ALA A 111 -10.32 -2.62 -2.42
N ASP A 112 -9.45 -2.38 -1.45
CA ASP A 112 -9.77 -2.43 -0.03
C ASP A 112 -9.40 -1.09 0.63
N TYR A 113 -8.34 -1.01 1.41
CA TYR A 113 -7.98 0.19 2.15
C TYR A 113 -7.01 1.10 1.39
N LEU A 114 -7.24 2.40 1.54
CA LEU A 114 -6.25 3.43 1.23
C LEU A 114 -5.46 3.74 2.49
N GLU A 115 -4.16 3.53 2.47
CA GLU A 115 -3.30 4.03 3.53
C GLU A 115 -3.16 5.55 3.43
N VAL A 116 -3.30 6.25 4.55
CA VAL A 116 -3.14 7.70 4.64
C VAL A 116 -2.00 8.01 5.60
N HIS A 117 -0.91 8.50 5.04
CA HIS A 117 0.27 8.87 5.81
C HIS A 117 0.15 10.23 6.48
N GLY A 118 0.74 10.34 7.66
CA GLY A 118 0.92 11.58 8.40
C GLY A 118 2.23 12.32 8.09
N PHE A 119 2.79 12.22 6.87
CA PHE A 119 4.05 12.86 6.52
C PHE A 119 3.98 14.39 6.42
N GLY A 120 2.77 14.97 6.41
CA GLY A 120 2.56 16.41 6.32
C GLY A 120 2.78 16.96 4.92
N LEU A 121 2.71 16.13 3.89
CA LEU A 121 2.82 16.55 2.49
C LEU A 121 1.62 17.37 2.04
N GLU A 122 0.46 17.17 2.63
CA GLU A 122 -0.79 17.89 2.36
C GLU A 122 -0.64 19.41 2.47
N ARG A 123 0.28 19.90 3.32
CA ARG A 123 0.60 21.32 3.46
C ARG A 123 1.28 21.94 2.23
N PHE A 124 1.74 21.11 1.30
CA PHE A 124 2.40 21.51 0.06
C PHE A 124 1.57 21.20 -1.18
N ILE A 125 0.31 20.82 -0.99
CA ILE A 125 -0.65 20.52 -2.06
C ILE A 125 -1.75 21.57 -1.99
N GLU A 126 -2.06 22.23 -3.10
CA GLU A 126 -3.07 23.31 -3.15
C GLU A 126 -4.46 22.83 -2.67
N GLU A 127 -4.85 21.64 -3.08
CA GLU A 127 -6.10 20.99 -2.70
C GLU A 127 -5.84 19.54 -2.29
N PRO A 128 -5.40 19.29 -1.04
CA PRO A 128 -5.08 17.95 -0.57
C PRO A 128 -6.33 17.07 -0.45
N LEU A 129 -6.11 15.76 -0.46
CA LEU A 129 -7.15 14.75 -0.32
C LEU A 129 -7.98 14.98 0.96
N GLN A 130 -9.29 15.02 0.79
CA GLN A 130 -10.21 15.17 1.92
C GLN A 130 -10.70 13.81 2.41
N LEU A 131 -10.61 13.61 3.72
CA LEU A 131 -11.12 12.42 4.40
C LEU A 131 -12.42 12.77 5.14
N ASN A 132 -13.45 11.96 4.93
CA ASN A 132 -14.74 12.16 5.60
C ASN A 132 -15.25 10.82 6.16
N ASN A 133 -15.34 10.71 7.47
CA ASN A 133 -15.85 9.52 8.16
C ASN A 133 -15.15 8.21 7.73
N GLY A 134 -13.82 8.25 7.59
CA GLY A 134 -13.01 7.09 7.18
C GLY A 134 -13.07 6.78 5.68
N LEU A 135 -13.68 7.64 4.89
CA LEU A 135 -13.74 7.52 3.44
C LEU A 135 -12.90 8.61 2.76
N ALA A 136 -12.22 8.26 1.68
CA ALA A 136 -11.55 9.16 0.77
C ALA A 136 -12.32 9.21 -0.55
N LEU A 137 -12.50 10.40 -1.10
CA LEU A 137 -13.12 10.59 -2.41
C LEU A 137 -12.01 10.96 -3.41
N ALA A 138 -11.88 10.19 -4.48
CA ALA A 138 -10.99 10.55 -5.58
C ALA A 138 -11.46 11.86 -6.23
N PRO A 139 -10.59 12.90 -6.30
CA PRO A 139 -10.96 14.17 -6.90
C PRO A 139 -11.31 14.01 -8.39
N ASP A 140 -12.40 14.65 -8.82
CA ASP A 140 -12.81 14.69 -10.24
C ASP A 140 -12.14 15.86 -10.96
N ARG A 141 -10.82 15.73 -11.17
CA ARG A 141 -9.98 16.72 -11.84
C ARG A 141 -9.05 16.04 -12.85
N PRO A 142 -8.56 16.75 -13.89
CA PRO A 142 -7.63 16.18 -14.86
C PRO A 142 -6.33 15.66 -14.22
N GLY A 143 -5.83 14.55 -14.74
CA GLY A 143 -4.58 13.91 -14.27
C GLY A 143 -4.74 13.26 -12.90
N HIS A 144 -3.66 13.27 -12.11
CA HIS A 144 -3.65 12.73 -10.74
C HIS A 144 -4.11 13.73 -9.67
N SER A 145 -4.57 14.91 -10.07
CA SER A 145 -5.11 15.97 -9.21
C SER A 145 -4.16 16.59 -8.18
N VAL A 146 -2.90 16.16 -8.12
CA VAL A 146 -1.90 16.73 -7.21
C VAL A 146 -1.26 17.96 -7.86
N VAL A 147 -1.52 19.12 -7.28
CA VAL A 147 -0.91 20.40 -7.67
C VAL A 147 -0.11 20.90 -6.48
N LEU A 148 1.20 21.11 -6.68
CA LEU A 148 2.09 21.56 -5.61
C LEU A 148 1.93 23.06 -5.37
N ASP A 149 1.82 23.43 -4.09
CA ASP A 149 1.91 24.82 -3.63
C ASP A 149 3.39 25.21 -3.55
N PHE A 150 3.88 25.85 -4.63
CA PHE A 150 5.26 26.30 -4.72
C PHE A 150 5.59 27.46 -3.76
N GLU A 151 4.61 28.25 -3.34
CA GLU A 151 4.83 29.32 -2.35
C GLU A 151 5.09 28.70 -0.97
N ALA A 152 4.28 27.72 -0.57
CA ALA A 152 4.52 26.95 0.66
C ALA A 152 5.88 26.23 0.63
N LEU A 153 6.26 25.64 -0.50
CA LEU A 153 7.55 24.96 -0.67
C LEU A 153 8.74 25.91 -0.57
N GLU A 154 8.62 27.14 -1.07
CA GLU A 154 9.73 28.11 -1.07
C GLU A 154 10.22 28.42 0.35
N THR A 155 9.34 28.42 1.34
CA THR A 155 9.71 28.64 2.74
C THR A 155 10.63 27.57 3.32
N HIS A 156 10.72 26.41 2.64
CA HIS A 156 11.54 25.26 3.04
C HIS A 156 12.77 25.06 2.14
N ARG A 157 13.03 25.98 1.22
CA ARG A 157 14.20 25.93 0.35
C ARG A 157 15.47 26.02 1.17
N HIS A 158 16.34 25.01 1.08
CA HIS A 158 17.69 25.10 1.61
C HIS A 158 18.55 25.93 0.64
N THR A 159 19.01 27.08 1.08
CA THR A 159 20.11 27.82 0.41
C THR A 159 21.43 27.21 0.85
N THR A 160 22.09 26.49 -0.06
CA THR A 160 23.49 26.07 0.11
C THR A 160 24.43 27.25 -0.07
#